data_84f8623c3a2c22a1f24881fc31f1101a
#
_entry.id   84f8623c3a2c22a1f24881fc31f1101a
#
_cell.length_a   1.000
_cell.length_b   1.000
_cell.length_c   1.000
_cell.angle_alpha   90.00
_cell.angle_beta   90.00
_cell.angle_gamma   90.00
#
_symmetry.space_group_name_H-M   'P 1'
#
loop_
_entity.id
_entity.type
_entity.pdbx_description
1 polymer ?
#
loop_
_entity_poly.entity_id
_entity_poly.type
_entity_poly.pdbx_seq_one_letter_code
_entity_poly.pdbx_strand_id
1 'polypeptide(L)'
;MMKWWLDKGVRGFRVDAIMNIKKSYPLRSYDPDRKDGLVEMETVIGQTRGIEQFLSEMKREVLDPYDAFTVAEVCGEREEDLPLFMGREGFFSSMFDFRETILGLSEKGWYDSKPITLDQYRDTCYAAQRAFNPCGFQTNVIENHDSPRSGDRFLREAVREMLQGDAFTDEEKQALLEKGKKMMAVLYFFLHGIPCIYQGQEIGMENIRLDRFEDIDDVSALGEYGYAIRAGLTREEALSVVQQYSRDNARTPMQWNDTAGCGFTAGTPWIRINPNYSRINVARQEMDSSSILSFYKKMIALRKDSAYRETFVYGSFTPACEEEKNLMAYRRTGEKDILILANIGTGAEEVVIDPSWSRVLLNNRDSITRRENGAVCLEAFQALVLEKTCQRECGQNMGTGQ
;
A
#
# COMPACT_ATOMS: atom_id res chain seq x y z
N MET A 1 -11.36 -16.86 -24.46
CA MET A 1 -10.88 -15.47 -24.37
C MET A 1 -9.46 -15.42 -23.79
N MET A 2 -9.13 -15.94 -22.59
CA MET A 2 -7.80 -15.88 -21.99
C MET A 2 -6.69 -16.46 -22.89
N LYS A 3 -6.87 -17.67 -23.47
CA LYS A 3 -5.92 -18.28 -24.40
C LYS A 3 -5.57 -17.36 -25.57
N TRP A 4 -6.55 -16.66 -26.13
CA TRP A 4 -6.33 -15.73 -27.24
C TRP A 4 -5.37 -14.59 -26.89
N TRP A 5 -5.45 -14.05 -25.65
CA TRP A 5 -4.52 -13.04 -25.17
C TRP A 5 -3.12 -13.62 -24.91
N LEU A 6 -3.06 -14.83 -24.35
CA LEU A 6 -1.79 -15.55 -24.12
C LEU A 6 -1.08 -15.87 -25.45
N ASP A 7 -1.84 -16.29 -26.47
CA ASP A 7 -1.34 -16.51 -27.84
C ASP A 7 -0.79 -15.21 -28.48
N LYS A 8 -1.26 -14.06 -28.03
CA LYS A 8 -0.74 -12.74 -28.44
C LYS A 8 0.49 -12.27 -27.64
N GLY A 9 0.96 -13.07 -26.68
CA GLY A 9 2.14 -12.79 -25.90
C GLY A 9 1.89 -12.14 -24.54
N VAL A 10 0.64 -11.98 -24.10
CA VAL A 10 0.32 -11.64 -22.70
C VAL A 10 0.86 -12.75 -21.79
N ARG A 11 1.52 -12.38 -20.66
CA ARG A 11 2.18 -13.34 -19.79
C ARG A 11 1.40 -13.65 -18.52
N GLY A 12 0.29 -12.97 -18.29
CA GLY A 12 -0.52 -13.20 -17.09
C GLY A 12 -1.70 -12.26 -16.99
N PHE A 13 -2.46 -12.40 -15.91
CA PHE A 13 -3.70 -11.68 -15.70
C PHE A 13 -3.84 -11.19 -14.25
N ARG A 14 -4.35 -10.02 -14.08
CA ARG A 14 -5.09 -9.67 -12.87
C ARG A 14 -6.53 -10.12 -13.07
N VAL A 15 -7.03 -10.91 -12.13
CA VAL A 15 -8.37 -11.51 -12.23
C VAL A 15 -9.30 -10.80 -11.25
N ASP A 16 -10.20 -10.01 -11.80
CA ASP A 16 -11.10 -9.13 -11.08
C ASP A 16 -12.23 -9.88 -10.40
N ALA A 17 -12.54 -9.55 -9.15
CA ALA A 17 -13.71 -9.97 -8.39
C ALA A 17 -14.08 -11.45 -8.59
N ILE A 18 -13.09 -12.35 -8.59
CA ILE A 18 -13.21 -13.72 -9.08
C ILE A 18 -14.28 -14.52 -8.35
N MET A 19 -14.51 -14.24 -7.06
CA MET A 19 -15.52 -14.93 -6.26
C MET A 19 -16.96 -14.70 -6.78
N ASN A 20 -17.17 -13.63 -7.55
CA ASN A 20 -18.47 -13.27 -8.08
C ASN A 20 -18.89 -14.04 -9.32
N ILE A 21 -18.03 -14.85 -9.95
CA ILE A 21 -18.42 -15.61 -11.15
C ILE A 21 -19.38 -16.77 -10.84
N LYS A 22 -19.27 -17.36 -9.65
CA LYS A 22 -20.17 -18.43 -9.23
C LYS A 22 -21.44 -17.85 -8.61
N LYS A 23 -22.57 -18.28 -9.13
CA LYS A 23 -23.91 -17.96 -8.60
C LYS A 23 -24.60 -19.22 -8.13
N SER A 24 -25.44 -19.11 -7.12
CA SER A 24 -26.37 -20.19 -6.74
C SER A 24 -27.41 -20.40 -7.83
N TYR A 25 -27.64 -21.66 -8.21
CA TYR A 25 -28.70 -21.98 -9.17
C TYR A 25 -29.58 -23.10 -8.61
N PRO A 26 -30.92 -22.98 -8.65
CA PRO A 26 -31.66 -21.80 -9.13
C PRO A 26 -31.37 -20.55 -8.32
N LEU A 27 -31.51 -19.37 -8.93
CA LEU A 27 -31.36 -18.09 -8.22
C LEU A 27 -32.32 -18.08 -7.02
N ARG A 28 -31.81 -17.67 -5.88
CA ARG A 28 -32.57 -17.59 -4.62
C ARG A 28 -32.46 -16.19 -4.01
N SER A 29 -33.46 -15.86 -3.18
CA SER A 29 -33.35 -14.71 -2.28
C SER A 29 -32.51 -15.09 -1.06
N TYR A 30 -31.86 -14.11 -0.48
CA TYR A 30 -31.10 -14.22 0.77
C TYR A 30 -31.79 -13.38 1.82
N ASP A 31 -31.67 -13.78 3.08
CA ASP A 31 -32.20 -12.98 4.20
C ASP A 31 -31.39 -11.68 4.29
N PRO A 32 -32.07 -10.51 4.35
CA PRO A 32 -31.38 -9.24 4.47
C PRO A 32 -30.53 -9.16 5.74
N ASP A 33 -29.30 -8.70 5.61
CA ASP A 33 -28.36 -8.43 6.72
C ASP A 33 -28.03 -6.93 6.86
N ARG A 34 -28.62 -6.11 5.96
CA ARG A 34 -28.50 -4.65 5.93
C ARG A 34 -29.83 -3.99 6.35
N LYS A 35 -29.71 -2.77 6.91
CA LYS A 35 -30.86 -1.95 7.31
C LYS A 35 -31.74 -1.48 6.14
N ASP A 36 -31.20 -1.46 4.94
CA ASP A 36 -31.93 -1.09 3.71
C ASP A 36 -32.71 -2.26 3.09
N GLY A 37 -32.70 -3.44 3.73
CA GLY A 37 -33.38 -4.63 3.25
C GLY A 37 -32.61 -5.40 2.18
N LEU A 38 -31.35 -5.06 1.94
CA LEU A 38 -30.45 -5.77 1.05
C LEU A 38 -29.55 -6.75 1.83
N VAL A 39 -28.80 -7.56 1.10
CA VAL A 39 -27.81 -8.48 1.64
C VAL A 39 -26.42 -8.07 1.18
N GLU A 40 -25.44 -8.17 2.07
CA GLU A 40 -24.04 -7.93 1.72
C GLU A 40 -23.52 -8.97 0.71
N MET A 41 -22.63 -8.54 -0.18
CA MET A 41 -22.06 -9.41 -1.20
C MET A 41 -21.24 -10.55 -0.56
N GLU A 42 -20.54 -10.28 0.53
CA GLU A 42 -19.75 -11.25 1.30
C GLU A 42 -20.64 -12.38 1.85
N THR A 43 -21.85 -12.07 2.33
CA THR A 43 -22.83 -13.07 2.75
C THR A 43 -23.26 -13.94 1.59
N VAL A 44 -23.52 -13.36 0.41
CA VAL A 44 -23.86 -14.11 -0.80
C VAL A 44 -22.71 -15.02 -1.23
N ILE A 45 -21.48 -14.51 -1.28
CA ILE A 45 -20.29 -15.27 -1.62
C ILE A 45 -20.09 -16.42 -0.63
N GLY A 46 -20.12 -16.13 0.67
CA GLY A 46 -19.93 -17.13 1.73
C GLY A 46 -20.94 -18.28 1.72
N GLN A 47 -22.16 -18.02 1.21
CA GLN A 47 -23.20 -19.03 1.05
C GLN A 47 -23.22 -19.73 -0.32
N THR A 48 -22.37 -19.29 -1.27
CA THR A 48 -22.27 -19.87 -2.61
C THR A 48 -21.11 -20.87 -2.63
N ARG A 49 -21.37 -22.10 -3.07
CA ARG A 49 -20.40 -23.19 -3.12
C ARG A 49 -20.04 -23.55 -4.57
N GLY A 50 -18.83 -24.14 -4.77
CA GLY A 50 -18.42 -24.74 -6.04
C GLY A 50 -17.65 -23.80 -6.96
N ILE A 51 -17.10 -22.66 -6.45
CA ILE A 51 -16.19 -21.79 -7.22
C ILE A 51 -14.94 -22.59 -7.64
N GLU A 52 -14.49 -23.53 -6.83
CA GLU A 52 -13.30 -24.35 -7.03
C GLU A 52 -13.32 -25.12 -8.35
N GLN A 53 -14.52 -25.50 -8.81
CA GLN A 53 -14.68 -26.21 -10.09
C GLN A 53 -14.27 -25.33 -11.26
N PHE A 54 -14.68 -24.08 -11.27
CA PHE A 54 -14.32 -23.11 -12.31
C PHE A 54 -12.84 -22.72 -12.25
N LEU A 55 -12.32 -22.54 -11.05
CA LEU A 55 -10.91 -22.17 -10.85
C LEU A 55 -9.99 -23.33 -11.23
N SER A 56 -10.33 -24.57 -10.88
CA SER A 56 -9.59 -25.76 -11.29
C SER A 56 -9.58 -25.94 -12.81
N GLU A 57 -10.72 -25.71 -13.47
CA GLU A 57 -10.80 -25.76 -14.93
C GLU A 57 -9.94 -24.67 -15.57
N MET A 58 -10.05 -23.43 -15.09
CA MET A 58 -9.24 -22.32 -15.59
C MET A 58 -7.75 -22.58 -15.41
N LYS A 59 -7.32 -23.07 -14.24
CA LYS A 59 -5.91 -23.41 -13.96
C LYS A 59 -5.43 -24.47 -14.94
N ARG A 60 -6.10 -25.64 -15.01
CA ARG A 60 -5.72 -26.77 -15.83
C ARG A 60 -5.73 -26.46 -17.33
N GLU A 61 -6.78 -25.76 -17.80
CA GLU A 61 -7.00 -25.56 -19.23
C GLU A 61 -6.27 -24.35 -19.79
N VAL A 62 -5.92 -23.36 -18.92
CA VAL A 62 -5.41 -22.07 -19.38
C VAL A 62 -4.11 -21.70 -18.68
N LEU A 63 -4.09 -21.62 -17.36
CA LEU A 63 -2.97 -20.99 -16.66
C LEU A 63 -1.71 -21.87 -16.70
N ASP A 64 -1.82 -23.14 -16.34
CA ASP A 64 -0.70 -24.06 -16.30
C ASP A 64 -0.09 -24.32 -17.70
N PRO A 65 -0.88 -24.55 -18.78
CA PRO A 65 -0.31 -24.76 -20.12
C PRO A 65 0.49 -23.58 -20.68
N TYR A 66 0.19 -22.36 -20.24
CA TYR A 66 0.88 -21.14 -20.69
C TYR A 66 1.89 -20.62 -19.69
N ASP A 67 2.07 -21.28 -18.53
CA ASP A 67 2.87 -20.77 -17.41
C ASP A 67 2.49 -19.31 -17.08
N ALA A 68 1.18 -19.04 -17.00
CA ALA A 68 0.65 -17.70 -16.89
C ALA A 68 0.71 -17.22 -15.45
N PHE A 69 1.36 -16.08 -15.21
CA PHE A 69 1.36 -15.42 -13.91
C PHE A 69 0.00 -14.79 -13.61
N THR A 70 -0.52 -14.96 -12.40
CA THR A 70 -1.84 -14.40 -12.03
C THR A 70 -1.84 -13.71 -10.68
N VAL A 71 -2.57 -12.60 -10.63
CA VAL A 71 -2.90 -11.92 -9.37
C VAL A 71 -4.42 -11.87 -9.25
N ALA A 72 -4.96 -12.51 -8.23
CA ALA A 72 -6.41 -12.59 -8.03
C ALA A 72 -6.91 -11.50 -7.08
N GLU A 73 -8.09 -11.00 -7.38
CA GLU A 73 -8.91 -10.24 -6.45
C GLU A 73 -9.93 -11.18 -5.82
N VAL A 74 -9.60 -11.66 -4.63
CA VAL A 74 -10.43 -12.53 -3.82
C VAL A 74 -10.95 -11.72 -2.64
N CYS A 75 -12.26 -11.72 -2.43
CA CYS A 75 -12.91 -11.03 -1.31
C CYS A 75 -13.75 -12.01 -0.52
N GLY A 76 -13.83 -11.82 0.80
CA GLY A 76 -14.64 -12.67 1.69
C GLY A 76 -14.07 -14.06 1.95
N GLU A 77 -12.77 -14.26 1.65
CA GLU A 77 -12.04 -15.48 2.02
C GLU A 77 -11.73 -15.51 3.53
N ARG A 78 -11.63 -16.73 4.05
CA ARG A 78 -11.12 -16.97 5.40
C ARG A 78 -9.63 -17.27 5.31
N GLU A 79 -8.88 -16.98 6.36
CA GLU A 79 -7.43 -17.25 6.39
C GLU A 79 -7.11 -18.73 6.09
N GLU A 80 -7.95 -19.64 6.55
CA GLU A 80 -7.80 -21.08 6.30
C GLU A 80 -7.97 -21.46 4.82
N ASP A 81 -8.62 -20.62 4.02
CA ASP A 81 -8.84 -20.84 2.59
C ASP A 81 -7.70 -20.25 1.71
N LEU A 82 -6.79 -19.43 2.27
CA LEU A 82 -5.71 -18.81 1.51
C LEU A 82 -4.85 -19.80 0.70
N PRO A 83 -4.47 -20.99 1.23
CA PRO A 83 -3.71 -21.96 0.46
C PRO A 83 -4.45 -22.50 -0.78
N LEU A 84 -5.78 -22.41 -0.80
CA LEU A 84 -6.60 -22.81 -1.96
C LEU A 84 -6.44 -21.79 -3.10
N PHE A 85 -6.35 -20.49 -2.75
CA PHE A 85 -6.34 -19.42 -3.75
C PHE A 85 -4.95 -19.09 -4.26
N MET A 86 -3.90 -19.18 -3.44
CA MET A 86 -2.58 -18.70 -3.82
C MET A 86 -1.47 -19.70 -3.48
N GLY A 87 -0.30 -19.47 -4.11
CA GLY A 87 0.87 -20.30 -3.93
C GLY A 87 0.98 -21.39 -4.99
N ARG A 88 1.94 -22.30 -4.80
CA ARG A 88 2.29 -23.30 -5.81
C ARG A 88 1.12 -24.21 -6.19
N GLU A 89 0.37 -24.66 -5.22
CA GLU A 89 -0.78 -25.56 -5.42
C GLU A 89 -2.10 -24.79 -5.55
N GLY A 90 -2.11 -23.51 -5.21
CA GLY A 90 -3.29 -22.64 -5.29
C GLY A 90 -3.72 -22.36 -6.74
N PHE A 91 -4.89 -21.78 -6.88
CA PHE A 91 -5.45 -21.45 -8.21
C PHE A 91 -4.70 -20.32 -8.90
N PHE A 92 -4.09 -19.41 -8.13
CA PHE A 92 -3.42 -18.22 -8.62
C PHE A 92 -1.98 -18.13 -8.08
N SER A 93 -1.12 -17.45 -8.81
CA SER A 93 0.26 -17.21 -8.39
C SER A 93 0.35 -16.30 -7.17
N SER A 94 -0.53 -15.33 -7.08
CA SER A 94 -0.62 -14.34 -6.02
C SER A 94 -2.06 -13.82 -5.88
N MET A 95 -2.35 -13.15 -4.77
CA MET A 95 -3.60 -12.41 -4.60
C MET A 95 -3.34 -11.11 -3.83
N PHE A 96 -4.25 -10.15 -3.97
CA PHE A 96 -4.24 -8.94 -3.17
C PHE A 96 -4.71 -9.24 -1.75
N ASP A 97 -4.13 -8.50 -0.79
CA ASP A 97 -4.70 -8.35 0.54
C ASP A 97 -5.41 -6.99 0.61
N PHE A 98 -6.65 -6.98 1.04
CA PHE A 98 -7.47 -5.77 1.15
C PHE A 98 -7.71 -5.32 2.59
N ARG A 99 -7.07 -5.93 3.58
CA ARG A 99 -7.27 -5.57 5.00
C ARG A 99 -6.98 -4.11 5.28
N GLU A 100 -5.92 -3.56 4.67
CA GLU A 100 -5.62 -2.14 4.81
C GLU A 100 -6.64 -1.24 4.10
N THR A 101 -7.32 -1.73 3.05
CA THR A 101 -8.29 -0.92 2.30
C THR A 101 -9.57 -0.65 3.06
N ILE A 102 -9.91 -1.50 4.02
CA ILE A 102 -11.11 -1.36 4.87
C ILE A 102 -10.82 -0.72 6.22
N LEU A 103 -9.54 -0.45 6.54
CA LEU A 103 -9.19 0.20 7.80
C LEU A 103 -9.94 1.52 7.99
N GLY A 104 -10.48 1.70 9.18
CA GLY A 104 -11.20 2.90 9.56
C GLY A 104 -12.60 3.04 8.97
N LEU A 105 -12.99 2.21 8.01
CA LEU A 105 -14.33 2.26 7.42
C LEU A 105 -15.38 1.73 8.40
N SER A 106 -16.56 2.34 8.39
CA SER A 106 -17.70 1.96 9.21
C SER A 106 -18.76 1.26 8.36
N GLU A 107 -19.37 0.22 8.90
CA GLU A 107 -20.56 -0.45 8.32
C GLU A 107 -21.78 0.47 8.16
N LYS A 108 -21.80 1.59 8.88
CA LYS A 108 -22.88 2.58 8.76
C LYS A 108 -22.71 3.51 7.56
N GLY A 109 -21.53 3.52 6.97
CA GLY A 109 -21.13 4.39 5.85
C GLY A 109 -19.92 5.26 6.17
N TRP A 110 -19.39 5.93 5.16
CA TRP A 110 -18.18 6.72 5.27
C TRP A 110 -18.28 7.87 6.30
N TYR A 111 -19.48 8.39 6.55
CA TYR A 111 -19.72 9.47 7.51
C TYR A 111 -19.42 9.08 8.98
N ASP A 112 -19.44 7.79 9.30
CA ASP A 112 -19.15 7.25 10.64
C ASP A 112 -17.73 6.66 10.72
N SER A 113 -16.97 6.69 9.63
CA SER A 113 -15.61 6.16 9.55
C SER A 113 -14.66 6.91 10.47
N LYS A 114 -13.61 6.21 10.93
CA LYS A 114 -12.63 6.75 11.87
C LYS A 114 -11.29 7.02 11.18
N PRO A 115 -10.57 8.05 11.62
CA PRO A 115 -9.19 8.25 11.20
C PRO A 115 -8.35 7.00 11.45
N ILE A 116 -7.45 6.71 10.53
CA ILE A 116 -6.52 5.59 10.62
C ILE A 116 -5.24 6.07 11.30
N THR A 117 -4.77 5.33 12.29
CA THR A 117 -3.45 5.54 12.87
C THR A 117 -2.41 4.70 12.15
N LEU A 118 -1.16 5.15 12.15
CA LEU A 118 -0.07 4.38 11.54
C LEU A 118 0.26 3.09 12.31
N ASP A 119 -0.06 3.03 13.62
CA ASP A 119 -0.01 1.78 14.38
C ASP A 119 -1.02 0.75 13.86
N GLN A 120 -2.26 1.17 13.58
CA GLN A 120 -3.26 0.28 12.98
C GLN A 120 -2.81 -0.24 11.62
N TYR A 121 -2.20 0.61 10.80
CA TYR A 121 -1.61 0.21 9.52
C TYR A 121 -0.50 -0.83 9.72
N ARG A 122 0.46 -0.59 10.63
CA ARG A 122 1.52 -1.54 11.00
C ARG A 122 0.96 -2.90 11.40
N ASP A 123 0.04 -2.90 12.35
CA ASP A 123 -0.52 -4.13 12.93
C ASP A 123 -1.29 -4.94 11.86
N THR A 124 -1.99 -4.25 10.96
CA THR A 124 -2.65 -4.86 9.80
C THR A 124 -1.63 -5.49 8.84
N CYS A 125 -0.54 -4.78 8.50
CA CYS A 125 0.52 -5.33 7.67
C CYS A 125 1.15 -6.58 8.31
N TYR A 126 1.39 -6.57 9.61
CA TYR A 126 1.96 -7.74 10.30
C TYR A 126 0.99 -8.91 10.32
N ALA A 127 -0.29 -8.68 10.57
CA ALA A 127 -1.31 -9.72 10.51
C ALA A 127 -1.40 -10.33 9.10
N ALA A 128 -1.41 -9.50 8.07
CA ALA A 128 -1.38 -9.93 6.69
C ALA A 128 -0.16 -10.80 6.38
N GLN A 129 1.05 -10.34 6.73
CA GLN A 129 2.26 -11.10 6.50
C GLN A 129 2.26 -12.46 7.23
N ARG A 130 1.71 -12.54 8.45
CA ARG A 130 1.57 -13.82 9.18
C ARG A 130 0.63 -14.78 8.47
N ALA A 131 -0.48 -14.27 7.92
CA ALA A 131 -1.47 -15.10 7.24
C ALA A 131 -1.01 -15.57 5.84
N PHE A 132 -0.44 -14.67 5.04
CA PHE A 132 -0.12 -14.94 3.64
C PHE A 132 1.24 -15.62 3.42
N ASN A 133 2.27 -15.29 4.19
CA ASN A 133 3.62 -15.81 3.95
C ASN A 133 3.71 -17.35 3.94
N PRO A 134 2.97 -18.09 4.78
CA PRO A 134 2.99 -19.55 4.70
C PRO A 134 2.40 -20.10 3.40
N CYS A 135 1.54 -19.32 2.71
CA CYS A 135 0.83 -19.74 1.50
C CYS A 135 1.58 -19.38 0.22
N GLY A 136 2.33 -18.26 0.22
CA GLY A 136 3.04 -17.79 -0.97
C GLY A 136 3.31 -16.29 -0.97
N PHE A 137 3.32 -15.68 -2.15
CA PHE A 137 3.58 -14.25 -2.33
C PHE A 137 2.27 -13.47 -2.44
N GLN A 138 1.91 -12.71 -1.41
CA GLN A 138 0.82 -11.73 -1.55
C GLN A 138 1.24 -10.57 -2.46
N THR A 139 0.29 -9.92 -3.11
CA THR A 139 0.52 -8.65 -3.80
C THR A 139 0.28 -7.50 -2.83
N ASN A 140 1.37 -6.82 -2.45
CA ASN A 140 1.34 -5.70 -1.53
C ASN A 140 0.95 -4.43 -2.28
N VAL A 141 -0.07 -3.74 -1.81
CA VAL A 141 -0.56 -2.46 -2.34
C VAL A 141 -0.68 -1.45 -1.19
N ILE A 142 -0.64 -0.17 -1.52
CA ILE A 142 -0.94 0.94 -0.61
C ILE A 142 -1.88 1.95 -1.28
N GLU A 143 -1.93 1.91 -2.60
CA GLU A 143 -2.85 2.65 -3.45
C GLU A 143 -3.36 1.76 -4.58
N ASN A 144 -4.60 1.96 -4.97
CA ASN A 144 -5.22 1.36 -6.14
C ASN A 144 -6.30 2.29 -6.71
N HIS A 145 -6.97 1.86 -7.78
CA HIS A 145 -8.02 2.62 -8.46
C HIS A 145 -9.34 2.73 -7.67
N ASP A 146 -9.46 2.06 -6.53
CA ASP A 146 -10.66 2.02 -5.68
C ASP A 146 -10.41 2.61 -4.27
N SER A 147 -9.22 3.17 -4.03
CA SER A 147 -8.83 3.77 -2.75
C SER A 147 -8.39 5.22 -2.92
N PRO A 148 -8.56 6.07 -1.91
CA PRO A 148 -7.94 7.40 -1.89
C PRO A 148 -6.41 7.29 -1.92
N ARG A 149 -5.73 8.40 -2.21
CA ARG A 149 -4.28 8.47 -2.20
C ARG A 149 -3.73 8.22 -0.79
N SER A 150 -2.65 7.45 -0.69
CA SER A 150 -2.09 6.97 0.59
C SER A 150 -1.66 8.10 1.51
N GLY A 151 -1.07 9.16 0.98
CA GLY A 151 -0.68 10.34 1.76
C GLY A 151 -1.86 10.98 2.47
N ASP A 152 -3.00 11.14 1.78
CA ASP A 152 -4.22 11.69 2.37
C ASP A 152 -4.90 10.73 3.34
N ARG A 153 -4.79 9.43 3.07
CA ARG A 153 -5.45 8.42 3.85
C ARG A 153 -4.73 8.12 5.17
N PHE A 154 -3.43 7.92 5.14
CA PHE A 154 -2.65 7.44 6.28
C PHE A 154 -1.90 8.53 7.03
N LEU A 155 -1.55 9.64 6.37
CA LEU A 155 -0.71 10.67 6.99
C LEU A 155 -1.50 11.88 7.49
N ARG A 156 -2.75 12.06 7.07
CA ARG A 156 -3.54 13.26 7.37
C ARG A 156 -3.61 13.57 8.85
N GLU A 157 -3.95 12.58 9.67
CA GLU A 157 -4.11 12.78 11.12
C GLU A 157 -2.78 13.03 11.80
N ALA A 158 -1.74 12.26 11.47
CA ALA A 158 -0.41 12.44 12.03
C ALA A 158 0.17 13.82 11.66
N VAL A 159 0.00 14.25 10.40
CA VAL A 159 0.42 15.58 9.96
C VAL A 159 -0.38 16.67 10.65
N ARG A 160 -1.70 16.50 10.81
CA ARG A 160 -2.54 17.44 11.56
C ARG A 160 -2.09 17.57 13.02
N GLU A 161 -1.76 16.46 13.66
CA GLU A 161 -1.24 16.45 15.04
C GLU A 161 0.09 17.21 15.16
N MET A 162 1.04 16.96 14.25
CA MET A 162 2.33 17.65 14.22
C MET A 162 2.21 19.15 14.00
N LEU A 163 1.16 19.58 13.30
CA LEU A 163 0.94 21.00 12.95
C LEU A 163 0.04 21.73 13.96
N GLN A 164 -0.38 21.07 15.05
CA GLN A 164 -1.16 21.72 16.11
C GLN A 164 -0.28 22.70 16.91
N GLY A 165 -0.68 23.97 16.93
CA GLY A 165 -0.09 24.99 17.81
C GLY A 165 0.90 25.95 17.14
N ASP A 166 1.45 25.66 15.99
CA ASP A 166 2.38 26.50 15.26
C ASP A 166 1.84 26.97 13.92
N ALA A 167 2.25 28.16 13.49
CA ALA A 167 1.92 28.67 12.15
C ALA A 167 2.89 28.08 11.12
N PHE A 168 2.61 26.86 10.64
CA PHE A 168 3.38 26.24 9.57
C PHE A 168 3.01 26.84 8.21
N THR A 169 4.03 27.04 7.38
CA THR A 169 3.84 27.40 5.98
C THR A 169 3.33 26.19 5.17
N ASP A 170 2.76 26.45 3.99
CA ASP A 170 2.34 25.37 3.10
C ASP A 170 3.54 24.55 2.60
N GLU A 171 4.72 25.15 2.45
CA GLU A 171 5.97 24.48 2.12
C GLU A 171 6.41 23.49 3.20
N GLU A 172 6.31 23.86 4.48
CA GLU A 172 6.65 22.98 5.61
C GLU A 172 5.70 21.78 5.69
N LYS A 173 4.39 22.01 5.48
CA LYS A 173 3.39 20.94 5.39
C LYS A 173 3.73 19.96 4.26
N GLN A 174 4.07 20.48 3.09
CA GLN A 174 4.42 19.66 1.94
C GLN A 174 5.70 18.86 2.17
N ALA A 175 6.73 19.50 2.71
CA ALA A 175 7.98 18.81 3.05
C ALA A 175 7.75 17.65 4.05
N LEU A 176 6.86 17.85 5.02
CA LEU A 176 6.48 16.81 5.98
C LEU A 176 5.71 15.68 5.31
N LEU A 177 4.72 15.99 4.46
CA LEU A 177 3.97 15.00 3.68
C LEU A 177 4.89 14.19 2.75
N GLU A 178 5.85 14.81 2.08
CA GLU A 178 6.82 14.11 1.24
C GLU A 178 7.67 13.11 2.02
N LYS A 179 8.10 13.48 3.23
CA LYS A 179 8.83 12.59 4.13
C LYS A 179 7.97 11.39 4.53
N GLY A 180 6.73 11.64 4.92
CA GLY A 180 5.76 10.59 5.24
C GLY A 180 5.46 9.68 4.06
N LYS A 181 5.24 10.21 2.85
CA LYS A 181 5.02 9.43 1.63
C LYS A 181 6.21 8.52 1.31
N LYS A 182 7.45 9.01 1.46
CA LYS A 182 8.67 8.18 1.28
C LYS A 182 8.79 7.10 2.36
N MET A 183 8.46 7.41 3.61
CA MET A 183 8.39 6.42 4.69
C MET A 183 7.38 5.32 4.37
N MET A 184 6.14 5.68 4.03
CA MET A 184 5.10 4.71 3.65
C MET A 184 5.55 3.85 2.46
N ALA A 185 6.23 4.46 1.47
CA ALA A 185 6.79 3.73 0.34
C ALA A 185 7.79 2.65 0.80
N VAL A 186 8.71 2.96 1.71
CA VAL A 186 9.65 1.97 2.26
C VAL A 186 8.91 0.84 2.98
N LEU A 187 7.92 1.18 3.81
CA LEU A 187 7.25 0.23 4.69
C LEU A 187 6.49 -0.86 3.93
N TYR A 188 5.77 -0.52 2.85
CA TYR A 188 5.04 -1.55 2.10
C TYR A 188 5.91 -2.25 1.03
N PHE A 189 6.87 -1.53 0.41
CA PHE A 189 7.61 -2.01 -0.76
C PHE A 189 8.56 -3.17 -0.42
N PHE A 190 9.11 -3.20 0.79
CA PHE A 190 10.04 -4.23 1.25
C PHE A 190 9.38 -5.34 2.07
N LEU A 191 8.06 -5.34 2.27
CA LEU A 191 7.33 -6.49 2.80
C LEU A 191 7.58 -7.73 1.93
N HIS A 192 7.41 -8.92 2.51
CA HIS A 192 7.44 -10.14 1.71
C HIS A 192 6.25 -10.15 0.75
N GLY A 193 6.50 -10.51 -0.51
CA GLY A 193 5.49 -10.49 -1.55
C GLY A 193 5.88 -9.64 -2.76
N ILE A 194 4.89 -9.25 -3.54
CA ILE A 194 5.04 -8.54 -4.81
C ILE A 194 4.54 -7.11 -4.63
N PRO A 195 5.43 -6.11 -4.55
CA PRO A 195 5.00 -4.73 -4.42
C PRO A 195 4.39 -4.23 -5.73
N CYS A 196 3.18 -3.68 -5.64
CA CYS A 196 2.48 -3.05 -6.73
C CYS A 196 2.50 -1.52 -6.53
N ILE A 197 3.01 -0.78 -7.51
CA ILE A 197 3.03 0.68 -7.50
C ILE A 197 1.89 1.17 -8.38
N TYR A 198 0.93 1.88 -7.79
CA TYR A 198 -0.17 2.47 -8.53
C TYR A 198 0.27 3.77 -9.20
N GLN A 199 -0.26 4.05 -10.40
CA GLN A 199 0.08 5.27 -11.16
C GLN A 199 -0.13 6.54 -10.32
N GLY A 200 0.89 7.41 -10.32
CA GLY A 200 0.89 8.65 -9.54
C GLY A 200 1.35 8.51 -8.08
N GLN A 201 1.37 7.30 -7.54
CA GLN A 201 1.94 7.01 -6.22
C GLN A 201 3.43 7.36 -6.20
N GLU A 202 4.15 7.03 -7.29
CA GLU A 202 5.59 7.25 -7.44
C GLU A 202 5.99 8.73 -7.50
N ILE A 203 5.04 9.62 -7.74
CA ILE A 203 5.24 11.08 -7.66
C ILE A 203 4.49 11.71 -6.49
N GLY A 204 3.84 10.88 -5.65
CA GLY A 204 3.13 11.33 -4.47
C GLY A 204 1.88 12.16 -4.78
N MET A 205 1.09 11.80 -5.82
CA MET A 205 -0.19 12.43 -6.10
C MET A 205 -1.09 12.44 -4.87
N GLU A 206 -1.93 13.44 -4.78
CA GLU A 206 -2.81 13.72 -3.63
C GLU A 206 -4.28 13.63 -4.05
N ASN A 207 -5.18 13.52 -3.06
CA ASN A 207 -6.61 13.59 -3.29
C ASN A 207 -6.98 14.90 -3.96
N ILE A 208 -7.97 14.84 -4.85
CA ILE A 208 -8.54 16.05 -5.46
C ILE A 208 -9.52 16.71 -4.52
N ARG A 209 -9.56 18.05 -4.52
CA ARG A 209 -10.61 18.79 -3.83
C ARG A 209 -11.86 18.86 -4.69
N LEU A 210 -12.97 18.39 -4.14
CA LEU A 210 -14.30 18.53 -4.72
C LEU A 210 -14.98 19.75 -4.08
N ASP A 211 -15.41 20.69 -4.89
CA ASP A 211 -16.05 21.94 -4.41
C ASP A 211 -17.59 21.84 -4.43
N ARG A 212 -18.13 20.92 -5.23
CA ARG A 212 -19.57 20.78 -5.43
C ARG A 212 -19.95 19.29 -5.56
N PHE A 213 -21.20 18.99 -5.24
CA PHE A 213 -21.77 17.65 -5.42
C PHE A 213 -21.68 17.17 -6.89
N GLU A 214 -21.89 18.07 -7.84
CA GLU A 214 -21.85 17.76 -9.28
C GLU A 214 -20.45 17.42 -9.80
N ASP A 215 -19.42 17.64 -9.00
CA ASP A 215 -18.05 17.27 -9.34
C ASP A 215 -17.73 15.78 -9.02
N ILE A 216 -18.67 15.07 -8.35
CA ILE A 216 -18.53 13.66 -8.01
C ILE A 216 -18.94 12.79 -9.20
N ASP A 217 -18.07 11.91 -9.65
CA ASP A 217 -18.36 10.90 -10.70
C ASP A 217 -18.48 9.47 -10.11
N ASP A 218 -17.84 9.20 -8.99
CA ASP A 218 -17.87 7.90 -8.31
C ASP A 218 -19.28 7.57 -7.79
N VAL A 219 -19.88 6.51 -8.34
CA VAL A 219 -21.21 6.01 -7.95
C VAL A 219 -21.28 5.65 -6.46
N SER A 220 -20.21 5.10 -5.88
CA SER A 220 -20.16 4.79 -4.45
C SER A 220 -20.20 6.07 -3.63
N ALA A 221 -19.44 7.10 -4.02
CA ALA A 221 -19.45 8.40 -3.36
C ALA A 221 -20.82 9.09 -3.42
N LEU A 222 -21.52 8.98 -4.55
CA LEU A 222 -22.91 9.46 -4.66
C LEU A 222 -23.86 8.77 -3.68
N GLY A 223 -23.73 7.45 -3.53
CA GLY A 223 -24.49 6.67 -2.55
C GLY A 223 -24.19 7.08 -1.12
N GLU A 224 -22.91 7.18 -0.78
CA GLU A 224 -22.41 7.55 0.55
C GLU A 224 -22.79 9.00 0.93
N TYR A 225 -22.78 9.93 -0.03
CA TYR A 225 -23.32 11.28 0.18
C TYR A 225 -24.79 11.21 0.63
N GLY A 226 -25.59 10.39 -0.05
CA GLY A 226 -26.98 10.17 0.33
C GLY A 226 -27.14 9.55 1.73
N TYR A 227 -26.26 8.63 2.14
CA TYR A 227 -26.27 8.08 3.50
C TYR A 227 -25.91 9.14 4.53
N ALA A 228 -24.91 9.97 4.30
CA ALA A 228 -24.50 11.06 5.18
C ALA A 228 -25.65 12.07 5.39
N ILE A 229 -26.32 12.49 4.32
CA ILE A 229 -27.48 13.39 4.40
C ILE A 229 -28.65 12.76 5.22
N ARG A 230 -28.93 11.48 4.98
CA ARG A 230 -29.97 10.75 5.78
C ARG A 230 -29.59 10.58 7.25
N ALA A 231 -28.30 10.54 7.56
CA ALA A 231 -27.79 10.52 8.91
C ALA A 231 -27.84 11.89 9.61
N GLY A 232 -28.20 12.97 8.89
CA GLY A 232 -28.39 14.31 9.43
C GLY A 232 -27.22 15.27 9.22
N LEU A 233 -26.22 14.90 8.41
CA LEU A 233 -25.12 15.81 8.07
C LEU A 233 -25.61 16.91 7.13
N THR A 234 -25.00 18.09 7.24
CA THR A 234 -25.16 19.16 6.25
C THR A 234 -24.57 18.75 4.90
N ARG A 235 -24.92 19.48 3.84
CA ARG A 235 -24.37 19.24 2.50
C ARG A 235 -22.86 19.37 2.46
N GLU A 236 -22.32 20.34 3.16
CA GLU A 236 -20.88 20.62 3.26
C GLU A 236 -20.16 19.49 4.01
N GLU A 237 -20.72 19.04 5.12
CA GLU A 237 -20.17 17.91 5.87
C GLU A 237 -20.21 16.61 5.05
N ALA A 238 -21.34 16.32 4.39
CA ALA A 238 -21.47 15.16 3.52
C ALA A 238 -20.47 15.20 2.35
N LEU A 239 -20.28 16.36 1.71
CA LEU A 239 -19.29 16.55 0.64
C LEU A 239 -17.85 16.34 1.17
N SER A 240 -17.55 16.87 2.35
CA SER A 240 -16.25 16.67 3.00
C SER A 240 -15.94 15.20 3.27
N VAL A 241 -16.95 14.42 3.71
CA VAL A 241 -16.82 12.98 3.94
C VAL A 241 -16.50 12.26 2.62
N VAL A 242 -17.33 12.44 1.59
CA VAL A 242 -17.14 11.70 0.33
C VAL A 242 -15.85 12.09 -0.38
N GLN A 243 -15.41 13.33 -0.24
CA GLN A 243 -14.11 13.78 -0.75
C GLN A 243 -12.94 12.96 -0.17
N GLN A 244 -13.04 12.49 1.08
CA GLN A 244 -11.97 11.70 1.68
C GLN A 244 -11.84 10.31 1.07
N TYR A 245 -12.96 9.69 0.72
CA TYR A 245 -13.02 8.26 0.39
C TYR A 245 -13.35 7.97 -1.06
N SER A 246 -13.77 8.99 -1.86
CA SER A 246 -14.12 8.82 -3.27
C SER A 246 -12.97 8.21 -4.09
N ARG A 247 -13.32 7.25 -4.94
CA ARG A 247 -12.42 6.67 -5.94
C ARG A 247 -11.95 7.68 -6.99
N ASP A 248 -12.67 8.80 -7.17
CA ASP A 248 -12.25 9.90 -8.05
C ASP A 248 -10.86 10.42 -7.70
N ASN A 249 -10.47 10.35 -6.42
CA ASN A 249 -9.14 10.73 -5.95
C ASN A 249 -8.01 9.97 -6.66
N ALA A 250 -8.18 8.67 -6.86
CA ALA A 250 -7.20 7.81 -7.52
C ALA A 250 -7.30 7.84 -9.05
N ARG A 251 -8.42 8.35 -9.59
CA ARG A 251 -8.74 8.31 -11.03
C ARG A 251 -8.51 9.63 -11.74
N THR A 252 -7.96 10.64 -11.03
CA THR A 252 -7.53 11.88 -11.65
C THR A 252 -6.46 11.62 -12.71
N PRO A 253 -6.38 12.43 -13.80
CA PRO A 253 -5.34 12.32 -14.80
C PRO A 253 -3.94 12.31 -14.21
N MET A 254 -3.06 11.47 -14.75
CA MET A 254 -1.63 11.44 -14.39
C MET A 254 -0.98 12.79 -14.68
N GLN A 255 -0.23 13.30 -13.71
CA GLN A 255 0.41 14.62 -13.77
C GLN A 255 1.80 14.52 -14.38
N TRP A 256 1.90 14.63 -15.70
CA TRP A 256 3.17 14.49 -16.42
C TRP A 256 4.04 15.74 -16.35
N ASN A 257 3.43 16.93 -16.46
CA ASN A 257 4.14 18.21 -16.44
C ASN A 257 3.21 19.36 -15.99
N ASP A 258 3.69 20.58 -15.98
CA ASP A 258 3.00 21.80 -15.57
C ASP A 258 2.26 22.54 -16.71
N THR A 259 2.19 21.96 -17.92
CA THR A 259 1.44 22.54 -19.03
C THR A 259 -0.07 22.35 -18.88
N ALA A 260 -0.85 23.09 -19.64
CA ALA A 260 -2.30 22.90 -19.69
C ALA A 260 -2.65 21.44 -19.99
N GLY A 261 -3.63 20.89 -19.24
CA GLY A 261 -3.96 19.48 -19.35
C GLY A 261 -2.96 18.54 -18.65
N CYS A 262 -2.03 19.08 -17.84
CA CYS A 262 -0.96 18.38 -17.09
C CYS A 262 -0.12 17.42 -17.94
N GLY A 263 -0.02 17.67 -19.26
CA GLY A 263 0.63 16.76 -20.21
C GLY A 263 -0.16 15.47 -20.49
N PHE A 264 -1.34 15.32 -19.91
CA PHE A 264 -2.19 14.14 -20.07
C PHE A 264 -3.09 14.23 -21.29
N THR A 265 -3.74 15.39 -21.49
CA THR A 265 -4.71 15.59 -22.60
C THR A 265 -4.77 17.04 -23.06
N ALA A 266 -5.13 17.23 -24.33
CA ALA A 266 -5.49 18.53 -24.88
C ALA A 266 -7.03 18.77 -24.85
N GLY A 267 -7.81 17.75 -24.52
CA GLY A 267 -9.27 17.80 -24.42
C GLY A 267 -9.77 17.88 -22.98
N THR A 268 -11.06 17.68 -22.78
CA THR A 268 -11.67 17.57 -21.44
C THR A 268 -11.44 16.16 -20.90
N PRO A 269 -10.74 15.99 -19.78
CA PRO A 269 -10.55 14.68 -19.18
C PRO A 269 -11.85 14.18 -18.53
N TRP A 270 -11.94 12.85 -18.32
CA TRP A 270 -13.07 12.24 -17.61
C TRP A 270 -13.20 12.79 -16.18
N ILE A 271 -12.16 12.61 -15.35
CA ILE A 271 -12.10 13.22 -14.03
C ILE A 271 -11.29 14.52 -14.10
N ARG A 272 -11.69 15.53 -13.36
CA ARG A 272 -11.00 16.83 -13.30
C ARG A 272 -9.52 16.65 -12.92
N ILE A 273 -8.64 17.41 -13.57
CA ILE A 273 -7.22 17.46 -13.23
C ILE A 273 -7.07 18.09 -11.84
N ASN A 274 -6.25 17.46 -10.98
CA ASN A 274 -5.93 18.02 -9.68
C ASN A 274 -5.11 19.32 -9.87
N PRO A 275 -5.54 20.46 -9.32
CA PRO A 275 -4.87 21.76 -9.52
C PRO A 275 -3.41 21.80 -9.08
N ASN A 276 -2.99 20.86 -8.23
CA ASN A 276 -1.62 20.78 -7.73
C ASN A 276 -0.60 20.23 -8.75
N TYR A 277 -1.03 19.95 -9.99
CA TYR A 277 -0.15 19.43 -11.04
C TYR A 277 1.03 20.37 -11.38
N SER A 278 0.90 21.66 -11.13
CA SER A 278 2.01 22.61 -11.28
C SER A 278 3.17 22.34 -10.31
N ARG A 279 2.88 21.73 -9.16
CA ARG A 279 3.85 21.40 -8.11
C ARG A 279 4.21 19.91 -8.13
N ILE A 280 3.23 19.03 -8.24
CA ILE A 280 3.41 17.57 -8.26
C ILE A 280 3.30 17.09 -9.70
N ASN A 281 4.41 16.81 -10.36
CA ASN A 281 4.42 16.22 -11.69
C ASN A 281 5.75 15.50 -12.00
N VAL A 282 5.70 14.62 -13.00
CA VAL A 282 6.86 13.80 -13.38
C VAL A 282 8.03 14.66 -13.82
N ALA A 283 7.81 15.62 -14.74
CA ALA A 283 8.88 16.41 -15.33
C ALA A 283 9.70 17.18 -14.28
N ARG A 284 9.01 17.76 -13.29
CA ARG A 284 9.65 18.45 -12.15
C ARG A 284 10.45 17.49 -11.29
N GLN A 285 9.88 16.34 -10.97
CA GLN A 285 10.51 15.37 -10.07
C GLN A 285 11.66 14.60 -10.71
N GLU A 286 11.71 14.45 -12.02
CA GLU A 286 12.86 13.89 -12.72
C GLU A 286 14.12 14.76 -12.61
N MET A 287 13.95 16.06 -12.44
CA MET A 287 15.06 17.01 -12.28
C MET A 287 15.54 17.12 -10.83
N ASP A 288 14.84 16.50 -9.88
CA ASP A 288 15.15 16.55 -8.44
C ASP A 288 15.56 15.16 -7.91
N SER A 289 16.84 15.01 -7.58
CA SER A 289 17.40 13.76 -7.02
C SER A 289 16.86 13.42 -5.63
N SER A 290 16.23 14.38 -4.95
CA SER A 290 15.60 14.22 -3.65
C SER A 290 14.10 13.96 -3.73
N SER A 291 13.48 14.02 -4.92
CA SER A 291 12.05 13.83 -5.14
C SER A 291 11.53 12.44 -4.73
N ILE A 292 10.21 12.31 -4.61
CA ILE A 292 9.55 11.01 -4.37
C ILE A 292 9.83 10.04 -5.52
N LEU A 293 9.77 10.52 -6.78
CA LEU A 293 10.07 9.71 -7.97
C LEU A 293 11.50 9.17 -7.95
N SER A 294 12.47 10.03 -7.65
CA SER A 294 13.88 9.62 -7.54
C SER A 294 14.08 8.62 -6.40
N PHE A 295 13.31 8.73 -5.32
CA PHE A 295 13.34 7.81 -4.20
C PHE A 295 12.76 6.44 -4.59
N TYR A 296 11.63 6.38 -5.31
CA TYR A 296 11.08 5.13 -5.85
C TYR A 296 12.06 4.44 -6.80
N LYS A 297 12.74 5.21 -7.67
CA LYS A 297 13.79 4.67 -8.55
C LYS A 297 14.92 4.00 -7.74
N LYS A 298 15.35 4.62 -6.62
CA LYS A 298 16.36 4.03 -5.71
C LYS A 298 15.86 2.75 -5.03
N MET A 299 14.61 2.72 -4.55
CA MET A 299 14.02 1.51 -3.95
C MET A 299 13.92 0.35 -4.94
N ILE A 300 13.47 0.63 -6.16
CA ILE A 300 13.37 -0.38 -7.23
C ILE A 300 14.76 -0.91 -7.58
N ALA A 301 15.74 -0.01 -7.74
CA ALA A 301 17.12 -0.39 -8.02
C ALA A 301 17.68 -1.29 -6.91
N LEU A 302 17.49 -0.93 -5.63
CA LEU A 302 17.93 -1.73 -4.49
C LEU A 302 17.29 -3.13 -4.49
N ARG A 303 15.96 -3.22 -4.71
CA ARG A 303 15.26 -4.51 -4.74
C ARG A 303 15.71 -5.41 -5.91
N LYS A 304 16.14 -4.81 -7.03
CA LYS A 304 16.60 -5.52 -8.24
C LYS A 304 18.11 -5.81 -8.24
N ASP A 305 18.85 -5.20 -7.34
CA ASP A 305 20.30 -5.41 -7.19
C ASP A 305 20.59 -6.89 -6.91
N SER A 306 21.53 -7.47 -7.65
CA SER A 306 21.87 -8.88 -7.55
C SER A 306 22.35 -9.30 -6.15
N ALA A 307 22.93 -8.37 -5.37
CA ALA A 307 23.38 -8.63 -4.01
C ALA A 307 22.24 -8.74 -2.99
N TYR A 308 21.05 -8.24 -3.32
CA TYR A 308 19.92 -8.12 -2.38
C TYR A 308 18.64 -8.78 -2.88
N ARG A 309 18.53 -9.02 -4.20
CA ARG A 309 17.31 -9.52 -4.85
C ARG A 309 16.79 -10.80 -4.19
N GLU A 310 17.66 -11.77 -3.92
CA GLU A 310 17.27 -13.05 -3.31
C GLU A 310 16.65 -12.81 -1.93
N THR A 311 17.25 -11.93 -1.12
CA THR A 311 16.69 -11.60 0.20
C THR A 311 15.37 -10.83 0.10
N PHE A 312 15.25 -9.83 -0.79
CA PHE A 312 14.01 -9.05 -0.90
C PHE A 312 12.86 -9.82 -1.55
N VAL A 313 13.15 -10.80 -2.41
CA VAL A 313 12.12 -11.61 -3.05
C VAL A 313 11.74 -12.81 -2.18
N TYR A 314 12.71 -13.63 -1.80
CA TYR A 314 12.48 -14.94 -1.18
C TYR A 314 12.82 -15.00 0.31
N GLY A 315 13.53 -14.02 0.84
CA GLY A 315 13.90 -13.98 2.25
C GLY A 315 12.69 -13.97 3.17
N SER A 316 12.81 -14.59 4.33
CA SER A 316 11.75 -14.62 5.32
C SER A 316 11.42 -13.21 5.85
N PHE A 317 10.21 -13.05 6.32
CA PHE A 317 9.74 -11.84 7.01
C PHE A 317 9.59 -12.15 8.50
N THR A 318 10.09 -11.26 9.34
CA THR A 318 9.90 -11.33 10.80
C THR A 318 9.70 -9.93 11.34
N PRO A 319 8.58 -9.64 12.03
CA PRO A 319 8.40 -8.37 12.72
C PRO A 319 9.54 -8.14 13.74
N ALA A 320 9.85 -6.86 13.97
CA ALA A 320 10.80 -6.43 14.98
C ALA A 320 10.23 -5.21 15.72
N CYS A 321 10.63 -4.98 16.94
CA CYS A 321 10.18 -3.86 17.77
C CYS A 321 8.65 -3.77 17.89
N GLU A 322 7.95 -4.91 17.98
CA GLU A 322 6.47 -4.95 17.99
C GLU A 322 5.87 -4.27 19.23
N GLU A 323 6.58 -4.27 20.34
CA GLU A 323 6.14 -3.63 21.60
C GLU A 323 6.35 -2.11 21.60
N GLU A 324 7.12 -1.60 20.63
CA GLU A 324 7.45 -0.17 20.57
C GLU A 324 6.36 0.59 19.81
N LYS A 325 5.70 1.50 20.50
CA LYS A 325 4.80 2.46 19.85
C LYS A 325 5.60 3.34 18.90
N ASN A 326 4.93 3.87 17.90
CA ASN A 326 5.53 4.77 16.92
C ASN A 326 6.64 4.15 16.06
N LEU A 327 6.93 2.86 16.20
CA LEU A 327 7.88 2.17 15.32
C LEU A 327 7.18 1.11 14.47
N MET A 328 7.54 1.06 13.21
CA MET A 328 7.30 -0.10 12.36
C MET A 328 8.65 -0.66 11.91
N ALA A 329 8.96 -1.88 12.34
CA ALA A 329 10.21 -2.52 11.99
C ALA A 329 10.01 -4.00 11.66
N TYR A 330 10.75 -4.48 10.66
CA TYR A 330 10.77 -5.89 10.31
C TYR A 330 12.08 -6.28 9.65
N ARG A 331 12.39 -7.56 9.72
CA ARG A 331 13.58 -8.15 9.09
C ARG A 331 13.19 -8.91 7.84
N ARG A 332 14.07 -8.85 6.84
CA ARG A 332 14.10 -9.74 5.70
C ARG A 332 15.40 -10.54 5.80
N THR A 333 15.28 -11.85 5.98
CA THR A 333 16.43 -12.74 6.20
C THR A 333 16.54 -13.76 5.05
N GLY A 334 17.69 -13.78 4.41
CA GLY A 334 18.04 -14.66 3.29
C GLY A 334 19.55 -14.73 3.12
N GLU A 335 20.08 -14.51 1.92
CA GLU A 335 21.52 -14.39 1.67
C GLU A 335 22.11 -13.19 2.44
N LYS A 336 21.29 -12.19 2.68
CA LYS A 336 21.59 -11.02 3.51
C LYS A 336 20.56 -10.89 4.61
N ASP A 337 20.97 -10.29 5.72
CA ASP A 337 20.06 -9.85 6.77
C ASP A 337 19.81 -8.36 6.60
N ILE A 338 18.54 -8.00 6.39
CA ILE A 338 18.10 -6.62 6.16
C ILE A 338 17.08 -6.26 7.23
N LEU A 339 17.26 -5.11 7.88
CA LEU A 339 16.30 -4.49 8.79
C LEU A 339 15.67 -3.28 8.11
N ILE A 340 14.36 -3.28 8.02
CA ILE A 340 13.55 -2.11 7.69
C ILE A 340 13.09 -1.54 9.03
N LEU A 341 13.33 -0.24 9.25
CA LEU A 341 13.05 0.42 10.51
C LEU A 341 12.51 1.83 10.22
N ALA A 342 11.35 2.16 10.73
CA ALA A 342 10.76 3.48 10.55
C ALA A 342 10.11 3.98 11.82
N ASN A 343 10.26 5.28 12.05
CA ASN A 343 9.48 6.04 13.01
C ASN A 343 8.17 6.47 12.32
N ILE A 344 7.06 5.87 12.76
CA ILE A 344 5.69 6.18 12.28
C ILE A 344 4.97 7.18 13.21
N GLY A 345 5.65 7.64 14.26
CA GLY A 345 5.14 8.65 15.19
C GLY A 345 5.39 10.08 14.71
N THR A 346 4.86 11.02 15.47
CA THR A 346 4.90 12.45 15.20
C THR A 346 6.07 13.18 15.90
N GLY A 347 6.77 12.50 16.80
CA GLY A 347 7.98 12.97 17.48
C GLY A 347 9.23 12.20 17.07
N ALA A 348 10.38 12.59 17.61
CA ALA A 348 11.60 11.81 17.46
C ALA A 348 11.57 10.57 18.38
N GLU A 349 12.05 9.44 17.88
CA GLU A 349 12.11 8.16 18.62
C GLU A 349 13.56 7.67 18.71
N GLU A 350 13.94 7.15 19.86
CA GLU A 350 15.24 6.49 20.05
C GLU A 350 15.03 4.98 20.18
N VAL A 351 15.71 4.21 19.33
CA VAL A 351 15.64 2.76 19.34
C VAL A 351 17.04 2.17 19.42
N VAL A 352 17.23 1.25 20.36
CA VAL A 352 18.50 0.51 20.49
C VAL A 352 18.45 -0.68 19.53
N ILE A 353 19.38 -0.72 18.59
CA ILE A 353 19.55 -1.83 17.66
C ILE A 353 20.95 -2.41 17.79
N ASP A 354 21.10 -3.69 17.46
CA ASP A 354 22.41 -4.34 17.44
C ASP A 354 23.38 -3.53 16.55
N PRO A 355 24.59 -3.18 17.02
CA PRO A 355 25.55 -2.39 16.26
C PRO A 355 25.96 -3.00 14.90
N SER A 356 25.77 -4.30 14.72
CA SER A 356 25.99 -4.96 13.42
C SER A 356 25.06 -4.47 12.31
N TRP A 357 23.91 -3.85 12.62
CA TRP A 357 23.05 -3.13 11.67
C TRP A 357 23.67 -1.79 11.26
N SER A 358 24.81 -1.84 10.59
CA SER A 358 25.66 -0.65 10.38
C SER A 358 25.59 -0.09 8.97
N ARG A 359 25.37 -0.93 7.96
CA ARG A 359 25.37 -0.46 6.56
C ARG A 359 24.00 0.08 6.17
N VAL A 360 23.93 1.36 5.86
CA VAL A 360 22.73 2.02 5.38
C VAL A 360 22.58 1.78 3.89
N LEU A 361 21.51 1.13 3.48
CA LEU A 361 21.15 0.89 2.08
C LEU A 361 20.21 1.98 1.55
N LEU A 362 19.30 2.45 2.40
CA LEU A 362 18.35 3.50 2.06
C LEU A 362 17.99 4.31 3.30
N ASN A 363 17.81 5.61 3.12
CA ASN A 363 17.32 6.55 4.11
C ASN A 363 16.47 7.59 3.39
N ASN A 364 15.29 7.90 3.89
CA ASN A 364 14.43 8.95 3.33
C ASN A 364 14.75 10.36 3.87
N ARG A 365 15.82 10.49 4.65
CA ARG A 365 16.40 11.72 5.18
C ARG A 365 17.87 11.84 4.76
N ASP A 366 18.47 13.01 5.01
CA ASP A 366 19.86 13.26 4.64
C ASP A 366 20.86 12.64 5.61
N SER A 367 20.47 12.45 6.87
CA SER A 367 21.36 11.98 7.93
C SER A 367 20.71 10.92 8.82
N ILE A 368 21.57 10.22 9.56
CA ILE A 368 21.18 9.29 10.62
C ILE A 368 21.96 9.70 11.87
N THR A 369 21.24 9.90 12.97
CA THR A 369 21.85 10.19 14.26
C THR A 369 22.02 8.89 15.04
N ARG A 370 23.26 8.53 15.38
CA ARG A 370 23.59 7.43 16.29
C ARG A 370 24.16 7.99 17.59
N ARG A 371 23.69 7.43 18.70
CA ARG A 371 24.18 7.76 20.04
C ARG A 371 25.37 6.87 20.42
N GLU A 372 26.15 7.28 21.41
CA GLU A 372 27.27 6.50 21.92
C GLU A 372 26.84 5.14 22.50
N ASN A 373 25.62 5.05 23.04
CA ASN A 373 25.02 3.82 23.56
C ASN A 373 24.53 2.85 22.46
N GLY A 374 24.75 3.16 21.18
CA GLY A 374 24.30 2.39 20.03
C GLY A 374 22.86 2.64 19.60
N ALA A 375 22.13 3.54 20.28
CA ALA A 375 20.78 3.90 19.84
C ALA A 375 20.81 4.68 18.53
N VAL A 376 19.80 4.43 17.70
CA VAL A 376 19.49 5.22 16.50
C VAL A 376 18.35 6.17 16.84
N CYS A 377 18.57 7.46 16.65
CA CYS A 377 17.54 8.46 16.80
C CYS A 377 16.90 8.68 15.42
N LEU A 378 15.61 8.38 15.33
CA LEU A 378 14.80 8.54 14.13
C LEU A 378 13.91 9.78 14.29
N GLU A 379 14.03 10.71 13.36
CA GLU A 379 13.08 11.84 13.29
C GLU A 379 11.68 11.32 12.87
N ALA A 380 10.65 12.13 13.10
CA ALA A 380 9.30 11.83 12.63
C ALA A 380 9.29 11.46 11.14
N PHE A 381 8.64 10.37 10.78
CA PHE A 381 8.56 9.82 9.42
C PHE A 381 9.91 9.45 8.79
N GLN A 382 10.94 9.21 9.60
CA GLN A 382 12.19 8.66 9.08
C GLN A 382 12.11 7.15 8.91
N ALA A 383 12.57 6.67 7.75
CA ALA A 383 12.65 5.24 7.43
C ALA A 383 14.05 4.87 6.91
N LEU A 384 14.55 3.76 7.41
CA LEU A 384 15.86 3.19 7.11
C LEU A 384 15.72 1.77 6.57
N VAL A 385 16.59 1.43 5.61
CA VAL A 385 16.86 0.05 5.22
C VAL A 385 18.32 -0.21 5.54
N LEU A 386 18.57 -1.13 6.45
CA LEU A 386 19.90 -1.43 7.02
C LEU A 386 20.31 -2.87 6.71
N GLU A 387 21.55 -3.07 6.27
CA GLU A 387 22.16 -4.39 6.16
C GLU A 387 22.97 -4.70 7.42
N LYS A 388 22.83 -5.93 7.89
CA LYS A 388 23.68 -6.46 8.95
C LYS A 388 25.07 -6.79 8.41
N THR A 389 26.11 -6.17 9.00
CA THR A 389 27.48 -6.47 8.64
C THR A 389 28.10 -7.40 9.68
N CYS A 390 28.83 -8.44 9.23
CA CYS A 390 29.67 -9.20 10.14
C CYS A 390 30.75 -8.28 10.67
N GLN A 391 30.84 -8.08 11.97
CA GLN A 391 32.05 -7.55 12.56
C GLN A 391 33.16 -8.60 12.27
N ARG A 392 34.06 -8.27 11.35
CA ARG A 392 35.32 -9.01 11.29
C ARG A 392 35.95 -8.80 12.65
N GLU A 393 36.09 -9.88 13.43
CA GLU A 393 36.93 -9.87 14.60
C GLU A 393 38.30 -9.31 14.17
N CYS A 394 38.63 -8.14 14.70
CA CYS A 394 40.00 -7.64 14.69
C CYS A 394 40.80 -8.53 15.62
N GLY A 395 40.96 -9.81 15.21
CA GLY A 395 41.68 -10.85 15.93
C GLY A 395 43.14 -10.76 15.66
N GLN A 396 43.86 -10.27 16.66
CA GLN A 396 45.15 -10.75 17.11
C GLN A 396 46.17 -11.17 16.02
N ASN A 397 46.87 -10.21 15.45
CA ASN A 397 48.27 -10.40 15.14
C ASN A 397 49.09 -10.00 16.39
N MET A 398 49.07 -10.87 17.42
CA MET A 398 50.21 -10.87 18.35
C MET A 398 51.34 -11.63 17.67
N GLY A 399 52.26 -10.86 17.15
CA GLY A 399 53.58 -11.38 16.74
C GLY A 399 54.21 -12.13 17.91
N THR A 400 54.51 -13.38 17.70
CA THR A 400 55.59 -14.05 18.42
C THR A 400 56.86 -13.78 17.66
N GLY A 401 57.57 -12.79 18.13
CA GLY A 401 58.99 -12.71 17.87
C GLY A 401 59.74 -13.81 18.60
N GLN A 402 60.49 -14.54 17.89
CA GLN A 402 61.83 -15.01 18.26
C GLN A 402 62.64 -15.29 17.02
#